data_1c004913590581cce4dd886666f27f95
#
_entry.id   1c004913590581cce4dd886666f27f95
#
_cell.length_a   1.000
_cell.length_b   1.000
_cell.length_c   1.000
_cell.angle_alpha   90.00
_cell.angle_beta   90.00
_cell.angle_gamma   90.00
#
_symmetry.space_group_name_H-M   'P 1'
#
loop_
_entity.id
_entity.type
_entity.pdbx_description
1 polymer ?
#
loop_
_entity_poly.entity_id
_entity_poly.type
_entity_poly.pdbx_seq_one_letter_code
_entity_poly.pdbx_strand_id
1 'polypeptide(L)'
;MKKSTNTDGYLHVLKYISLFGGVQGLNVLIGVIRNKIVALLLGPQGVGLISLFNSSIRLVSDSTNFGIAISAVRNISSDYDNGEDERLQADIRIVRSWSLLTAVLGMVVCIALSPLLSHYSFSWNGYTFDFILLSPIIALTAITNGEMAILKAVRRLRQLAELSVYNVLGTSLLTIPLYYFFGERAIVPSLLLAALVQVVLTLSASWRLYPFKLSFSRSDLGAGLGMIRLGVAFVLAGVLGSGADFIIRSYLNNVANTATVGFYNAAYMMTMVYAGMIFSAMETDYFPRLSGVNQLSFTFRQTVNRQIEVTLLLVSPLLALFLLLLPQLLEVLYSGRFLPALGMAQVLVLAMYVRAVRLPMEYISLAKGASRAYLILESTYDLLLVALLLTCFNKWGITGAGIGIALAGTLHLLIVYVYMARNYHYRLSADVVKLAALQFTLGILTFFCVRSELWQWRWCVASGLCLVSAIASVRVLRSKTDQQWNSLRNKIKDKFIRHDKG
;
A
#
# COMPACT_ATOMS: atom_id res chain seq x y z
N MET A 1 -19.71 -39.95 8.77
CA MET A 1 -18.59 -39.09 8.43
C MET A 1 -18.32 -39.17 6.93
N LYS A 2 -18.86 -38.23 6.13
CA LYS A 2 -18.58 -38.14 4.68
C LYS A 2 -17.25 -37.41 4.48
N LYS A 3 -16.28 -38.08 3.87
CA LYS A 3 -15.07 -37.44 3.32
C LYS A 3 -15.54 -36.39 2.30
N SER A 4 -15.52 -35.11 2.67
CA SER A 4 -15.65 -34.04 1.68
C SER A 4 -14.37 -34.06 0.86
N THR A 5 -14.53 -34.26 -0.41
CA THR A 5 -13.47 -34.35 -1.41
C THR A 5 -12.71 -33.02 -1.46
N ASN A 6 -11.39 -33.09 -1.41
CA ASN A 6 -10.44 -31.95 -1.47
C ASN A 6 -10.67 -31.02 -2.69
N THR A 7 -11.47 -31.45 -3.66
CA THR A 7 -11.81 -30.71 -4.88
C THR A 7 -12.79 -29.56 -4.63
N ASP A 8 -13.75 -29.73 -3.70
CA ASP A 8 -14.73 -28.67 -3.39
C ASP A 8 -14.11 -27.50 -2.65
N GLY A 9 -13.10 -27.75 -1.79
CA GLY A 9 -12.34 -26.71 -1.14
C GLY A 9 -11.50 -25.86 -2.11
N TYR A 10 -10.89 -26.48 -3.11
CA TYR A 10 -10.09 -25.79 -4.12
C TYR A 10 -10.93 -24.91 -5.05
N LEU A 11 -12.07 -25.42 -5.53
CA LEU A 11 -13.01 -24.65 -6.36
C LEU A 11 -13.63 -23.48 -5.60
N HIS A 12 -13.90 -23.66 -4.30
CA HIS A 12 -14.40 -22.61 -3.42
C HIS A 12 -13.36 -21.49 -3.26
N VAL A 13 -12.10 -21.85 -2.98
CA VAL A 13 -11.00 -20.89 -2.85
C VAL A 13 -10.72 -20.15 -4.17
N LEU A 14 -10.69 -20.86 -5.30
CA LEU A 14 -10.52 -20.24 -6.64
C LEU A 14 -11.66 -19.29 -6.98
N LYS A 15 -12.92 -19.66 -6.68
CA LYS A 15 -14.08 -18.80 -6.88
C LYS A 15 -14.03 -17.54 -6.03
N TYR A 16 -13.54 -17.63 -4.78
CA TYR A 16 -13.35 -16.47 -3.90
C TYR A 16 -12.21 -15.58 -4.37
N ILE A 17 -11.06 -16.15 -4.76
CA ILE A 17 -9.91 -15.39 -5.26
C ILE A 17 -10.26 -14.66 -6.56
N SER A 18 -10.98 -15.31 -7.48
CA SER A 18 -11.40 -14.68 -8.74
C SER A 18 -12.45 -13.59 -8.53
N LEU A 19 -13.40 -13.79 -7.61
CA LEU A 19 -14.39 -12.79 -7.27
C LEU A 19 -13.72 -11.57 -6.59
N PHE A 20 -12.84 -11.83 -5.62
CA PHE A 20 -12.14 -10.78 -4.88
C PHE A 20 -11.16 -9.99 -5.77
N GLY A 21 -10.40 -10.71 -6.62
CA GLY A 21 -9.51 -10.10 -7.60
C GLY A 21 -10.25 -9.28 -8.65
N GLY A 22 -11.40 -9.77 -9.12
CA GLY A 22 -12.26 -9.06 -10.06
C GLY A 22 -12.85 -7.77 -9.47
N VAL A 23 -13.35 -7.82 -8.22
CA VAL A 23 -13.87 -6.65 -7.51
C VAL A 23 -12.75 -5.62 -7.25
N GLN A 24 -11.58 -6.08 -6.84
CA GLN A 24 -10.44 -5.20 -6.62
C GLN A 24 -9.97 -4.55 -7.93
N GLY A 25 -9.93 -5.30 -9.03
CA GLY A 25 -9.66 -4.76 -10.37
C GLY A 25 -10.67 -3.69 -10.80
N LEU A 26 -11.97 -3.93 -10.53
CA LEU A 26 -13.02 -2.95 -10.81
C LEU A 26 -12.85 -1.67 -9.97
N ASN A 27 -12.54 -1.78 -8.69
CA ASN A 27 -12.26 -0.64 -7.82
C ASN A 27 -11.10 0.20 -8.32
N VAL A 28 -10.03 -0.45 -8.76
CA VAL A 28 -8.87 0.24 -9.35
C VAL A 28 -9.28 0.97 -10.62
N LEU A 29 -10.01 0.32 -11.50
CA LEU A 29 -10.46 0.92 -12.76
C LEU A 29 -11.33 2.17 -12.51
N ILE A 30 -12.33 2.06 -11.63
CA ILE A 30 -13.20 3.19 -11.28
C ILE A 30 -12.37 4.29 -10.61
N GLY A 31 -11.45 3.94 -9.70
CA GLY A 31 -10.54 4.88 -9.05
C GLY A 31 -9.65 5.64 -10.04
N VAL A 32 -9.11 4.95 -11.03
CA VAL A 32 -8.33 5.54 -12.13
C VAL A 32 -9.17 6.52 -12.94
N ILE A 33 -10.38 6.13 -13.34
CA ILE A 33 -11.31 7.00 -14.08
C ILE A 33 -11.65 8.24 -13.25
N ARG A 34 -11.97 8.07 -11.97
CA ARG A 34 -12.22 9.18 -11.05
C ARG A 34 -11.01 10.13 -10.97
N ASN A 35 -9.81 9.59 -10.76
CA ASN A 35 -8.59 10.40 -10.67
C ASN A 35 -8.32 11.17 -11.96
N LYS A 36 -8.59 10.56 -13.13
CA LYS A 36 -8.53 11.24 -14.43
C LYS A 36 -9.48 12.44 -14.49
N ILE A 37 -10.74 12.24 -14.12
CA ILE A 37 -11.75 13.30 -14.15
C ILE A 37 -11.37 14.44 -13.19
N VAL A 38 -10.95 14.10 -11.96
CA VAL A 38 -10.47 15.08 -10.97
C VAL A 38 -9.27 15.86 -11.49
N ALA A 39 -8.30 15.17 -12.11
CA ALA A 39 -7.12 15.81 -12.69
C ALA A 39 -7.45 16.74 -13.88
N LEU A 40 -8.46 16.41 -14.68
CA LEU A 40 -8.94 17.26 -15.77
C LEU A 40 -9.65 18.51 -15.24
N LEU A 41 -10.53 18.36 -14.23
CA LEU A 41 -11.34 19.44 -13.68
C LEU A 41 -10.52 20.41 -12.82
N LEU A 42 -9.69 19.88 -11.92
CA LEU A 42 -8.97 20.67 -10.92
C LEU A 42 -7.51 20.96 -11.31
N GLY A 43 -6.94 20.22 -12.27
CA GLY A 43 -5.54 20.36 -12.65
C GLY A 43 -4.55 19.95 -11.56
N PRO A 44 -3.23 20.21 -11.75
CA PRO A 44 -2.20 19.88 -10.78
C PRO A 44 -2.39 20.59 -9.43
N GLN A 45 -2.84 21.84 -9.44
CA GLN A 45 -3.04 22.64 -8.23
C GLN A 45 -4.12 22.05 -7.33
N GLY A 46 -5.31 21.73 -7.88
CA GLY A 46 -6.37 21.12 -7.09
C GLY A 46 -6.04 19.71 -6.61
N VAL A 47 -5.35 18.89 -7.42
CA VAL A 47 -4.84 17.58 -7.00
C VAL A 47 -3.81 17.72 -5.88
N GLY A 48 -2.95 18.73 -5.92
CA GLY A 48 -2.01 19.08 -4.87
C GLY A 48 -2.70 19.47 -3.57
N LEU A 49 -3.73 20.31 -3.65
CA LEU A 49 -4.51 20.75 -2.50
C LEU A 49 -5.22 19.56 -1.82
N ILE A 50 -5.87 18.69 -2.59
CA ILE A 50 -6.47 17.44 -2.09
C ILE A 50 -5.40 16.57 -1.39
N SER A 51 -4.21 16.48 -1.97
CA SER A 51 -3.11 15.70 -1.44
C SER A 51 -2.59 16.24 -0.09
N LEU A 52 -2.47 17.56 0.04
CA LEU A 52 -2.08 18.23 1.29
C LEU A 52 -3.10 18.02 2.41
N PHE A 53 -4.39 18.24 2.13
CA PHE A 53 -5.44 17.99 3.11
C PHE A 53 -5.47 16.52 3.55
N ASN A 54 -5.38 15.58 2.60
CA ASN A 54 -5.39 14.16 2.92
C ASN A 54 -4.17 13.73 3.77
N SER A 55 -2.96 14.27 3.50
CA SER A 55 -1.78 13.96 4.32
C SER A 55 -1.91 14.49 5.74
N SER A 56 -2.48 15.69 5.91
CA SER A 56 -2.74 16.29 7.22
C SER A 56 -3.80 15.50 8.01
N ILE A 57 -4.93 15.17 7.37
CA ILE A 57 -5.99 14.35 7.96
C ILE A 57 -5.44 12.99 8.39
N ARG A 58 -4.63 12.36 7.53
CA ARG A 58 -4.04 11.06 7.81
C ARG A 58 -3.08 11.11 9.00
N LEU A 59 -2.22 12.13 9.08
CA LEU A 59 -1.32 12.32 10.23
C LEU A 59 -2.10 12.41 11.55
N VAL A 60 -3.13 13.23 11.61
CA VAL A 60 -3.94 13.38 12.83
C VAL A 60 -4.73 12.10 13.13
N SER A 61 -5.32 11.48 12.11
CA SER A 61 -6.06 10.22 12.25
C SER A 61 -5.17 9.10 12.78
N ASP A 62 -3.98 8.90 12.20
CA ASP A 62 -3.05 7.85 12.62
C ASP A 62 -2.51 8.10 14.03
N SER A 63 -2.33 9.38 14.41
CA SER A 63 -1.88 9.76 15.76
C SER A 63 -2.93 9.54 16.84
N THR A 64 -4.21 9.51 16.48
CA THR A 64 -5.34 9.47 17.46
C THR A 64 -6.13 8.16 17.45
N ASN A 65 -5.89 7.25 16.50
CA ASN A 65 -6.65 5.99 16.38
C ASN A 65 -6.17 4.88 17.32
N PHE A 66 -5.00 5.01 17.93
CA PHE A 66 -4.36 4.05 18.87
C PHE A 66 -4.32 2.59 18.40
N GLY A 67 -4.47 2.32 17.10
CA GLY A 67 -4.40 0.97 16.53
C GLY A 67 -5.53 0.02 16.92
N ILE A 68 -6.63 0.54 17.43
CA ILE A 68 -7.79 -0.24 17.89
C ILE A 68 -8.29 -1.17 16.78
N ALA A 69 -8.36 -0.69 15.54
CA ALA A 69 -8.81 -1.49 14.41
C ALA A 69 -7.96 -2.74 14.16
N ILE A 70 -6.63 -2.67 14.36
CA ILE A 70 -5.72 -3.80 14.16
C ILE A 70 -5.94 -4.84 15.26
N SER A 71 -5.98 -4.40 16.51
CA SER A 71 -6.19 -5.27 17.68
C SER A 71 -7.60 -5.88 17.69
N ALA A 72 -8.60 -5.11 17.27
CA ALA A 72 -9.98 -5.56 17.14
C ALA A 72 -10.12 -6.75 16.18
N VAL A 73 -9.47 -6.68 14.99
CA VAL A 73 -9.50 -7.81 14.05
C VAL A 73 -8.99 -9.08 14.68
N ARG A 74 -7.90 -9.01 15.47
CA ARG A 74 -7.30 -10.18 16.12
C ARG A 74 -8.22 -10.78 17.18
N ASN A 75 -8.76 -9.96 18.09
CA ASN A 75 -9.57 -10.45 19.22
C ASN A 75 -10.91 -10.98 18.72
N ILE A 76 -11.65 -10.17 17.95
CA ILE A 76 -12.96 -10.53 17.41
C ILE A 76 -12.88 -11.78 16.52
N SER A 77 -11.82 -11.96 15.71
CA SER A 77 -11.70 -13.17 14.90
C SER A 77 -11.44 -14.43 15.74
N SER A 78 -10.72 -14.31 16.86
CA SER A 78 -10.52 -15.42 17.80
C SER A 78 -11.85 -15.86 18.43
N ASP A 79 -12.65 -14.92 18.91
CA ASP A 79 -13.95 -15.21 19.54
C ASP A 79 -14.96 -15.76 18.52
N TYR A 80 -14.94 -15.20 17.30
CA TYR A 80 -15.77 -15.67 16.20
C TYR A 80 -15.44 -17.12 15.80
N ASP A 81 -14.15 -17.49 15.72
CA ASP A 81 -13.71 -18.84 15.37
C ASP A 81 -14.00 -19.85 16.48
N ASN A 82 -14.00 -19.42 17.73
CA ASN A 82 -14.31 -20.27 18.91
C ASN A 82 -15.83 -20.42 19.13
N GLY A 83 -16.68 -19.64 18.45
CA GLY A 83 -18.13 -19.65 18.66
C GLY A 83 -18.60 -19.01 19.98
N GLU A 84 -17.79 -18.10 20.55
CA GLU A 84 -18.07 -17.44 21.82
C GLU A 84 -18.92 -16.16 21.60
N ASP A 85 -20.20 -16.32 21.27
CA ASP A 85 -21.09 -15.22 20.87
C ASP A 85 -21.19 -14.08 21.91
N GLU A 86 -21.18 -14.38 23.20
CA GLU A 86 -21.26 -13.34 24.25
C GLU A 86 -19.99 -12.49 24.29
N ARG A 87 -18.80 -13.10 24.19
CA ARG A 87 -17.51 -12.38 24.13
C ARG A 87 -17.40 -11.59 22.84
N LEU A 88 -17.79 -12.18 21.72
CA LEU A 88 -17.84 -11.53 20.43
C LEU A 88 -18.66 -10.22 20.50
N GLN A 89 -19.86 -10.25 21.08
CA GLN A 89 -20.69 -9.06 21.25
C GLN A 89 -20.08 -8.06 22.23
N ALA A 90 -19.40 -8.51 23.27
CA ALA A 90 -18.70 -7.63 24.20
C ALA A 90 -17.52 -6.92 23.51
N ASP A 91 -16.69 -7.65 22.77
CA ASP A 91 -15.57 -7.08 22.03
C ASP A 91 -16.03 -6.09 20.96
N ILE A 92 -17.13 -6.38 20.24
CA ILE A 92 -17.73 -5.43 19.28
C ILE A 92 -18.16 -4.14 19.99
N ARG A 93 -18.79 -4.21 21.16
CA ARG A 93 -19.17 -3.01 21.94
C ARG A 93 -17.96 -2.21 22.39
N ILE A 94 -16.91 -2.86 22.85
CA ILE A 94 -15.65 -2.22 23.25
C ILE A 94 -15.04 -1.47 22.06
N VAL A 95 -14.92 -2.14 20.90
CA VAL A 95 -14.36 -1.54 19.68
C VAL A 95 -15.16 -0.31 19.25
N ARG A 96 -16.50 -0.36 19.25
CA ARG A 96 -17.36 0.77 18.91
C ARG A 96 -17.21 1.94 19.89
N SER A 97 -17.20 1.65 21.19
CA SER A 97 -17.03 2.66 22.24
C SER A 97 -15.68 3.38 22.12
N TRP A 98 -14.62 2.62 21.92
CA TRP A 98 -13.28 3.18 21.70
C TRP A 98 -13.13 3.90 20.36
N SER A 99 -13.76 3.42 19.30
CA SER A 99 -13.78 4.12 18.00
C SER A 99 -14.49 5.47 18.11
N LEU A 100 -15.54 5.57 18.93
CA LEU A 100 -16.22 6.84 19.20
C LEU A 100 -15.34 7.78 20.06
N LEU A 101 -14.66 7.26 21.09
CA LEU A 101 -13.73 8.05 21.90
C LEU A 101 -12.59 8.61 21.07
N THR A 102 -11.96 7.77 20.23
CA THR A 102 -10.89 8.21 19.33
C THR A 102 -11.39 9.15 18.23
N ALA A 103 -12.63 9.00 17.77
CA ALA A 103 -13.29 9.92 16.86
C ALA A 103 -13.41 11.33 17.44
N VAL A 104 -13.92 11.43 18.66
CA VAL A 104 -14.04 12.72 19.37
C VAL A 104 -12.66 13.30 19.65
N LEU A 105 -11.74 12.49 20.16
CA LEU A 105 -10.36 12.91 20.42
C LEU A 105 -9.68 13.44 19.14
N GLY A 106 -9.76 12.69 18.04
CA GLY A 106 -9.15 13.08 16.77
C GLY A 106 -9.73 14.37 16.20
N MET A 107 -11.05 14.55 16.30
CA MET A 107 -11.72 15.78 15.90
C MET A 107 -11.24 16.97 16.75
N VAL A 108 -11.21 16.84 18.07
CA VAL A 108 -10.74 17.90 18.99
C VAL A 108 -9.26 18.24 18.74
N VAL A 109 -8.41 17.22 18.58
CA VAL A 109 -6.99 17.40 18.28
C VAL A 109 -6.81 18.11 16.93
N CYS A 110 -7.59 17.77 15.91
CA CYS A 110 -7.53 18.44 14.60
C CYS A 110 -7.93 19.91 14.70
N ILE A 111 -9.01 20.22 15.43
CA ILE A 111 -9.45 21.60 15.66
C ILE A 111 -8.36 22.39 16.40
N ALA A 112 -7.78 21.82 17.46
CA ALA A 112 -6.73 22.47 18.24
C ALA A 112 -5.44 22.69 17.41
N LEU A 113 -5.09 21.72 16.54
CA LEU A 113 -3.93 21.79 15.68
C LEU A 113 -4.18 22.53 14.35
N SER A 114 -5.41 22.93 14.04
CA SER A 114 -5.73 23.53 12.73
C SER A 114 -4.90 24.78 12.38
N PRO A 115 -4.55 25.71 13.31
CA PRO A 115 -3.65 26.81 12.98
C PRO A 115 -2.23 26.33 12.65
N LEU A 116 -1.76 25.31 13.36
CA LEU A 116 -0.43 24.73 13.15
C LEU A 116 -0.35 23.99 11.81
N LEU A 117 -1.39 23.19 11.49
CA LEU A 117 -1.50 22.49 10.21
C LEU A 117 -1.55 23.47 9.04
N SER A 118 -2.32 24.59 9.20
CA SER A 118 -2.36 25.65 8.20
C SER A 118 -1.00 26.30 8.01
N HIS A 119 -0.31 26.63 9.10
CA HIS A 119 1.02 27.24 9.04
C HIS A 119 2.03 26.33 8.33
N TYR A 120 2.16 25.09 8.76
CA TYR A 120 3.15 24.18 8.18
C TYR A 120 2.81 23.75 6.75
N SER A 121 1.52 23.57 6.41
CA SER A 121 1.13 23.16 5.06
C SER A 121 1.10 24.31 4.05
N PHE A 122 0.72 25.54 4.47
CA PHE A 122 0.40 26.65 3.58
C PHE A 122 1.03 27.99 3.96
N SER A 123 2.01 28.00 4.86
CA SER A 123 2.69 29.23 5.31
C SER A 123 1.71 30.34 5.75
N TRP A 124 0.73 30.00 6.60
CA TRP A 124 -0.32 30.89 7.10
C TRP A 124 -1.30 31.45 6.05
N ASN A 125 -1.45 30.82 4.90
CA ASN A 125 -2.30 31.27 3.80
C ASN A 125 -3.82 31.14 4.06
N GLY A 126 -4.28 31.18 5.32
CA GLY A 126 -5.70 31.29 5.64
C GLY A 126 -6.50 29.98 5.63
N TYR A 127 -5.85 28.82 5.58
CA TYR A 127 -6.52 27.52 5.53
C TYR A 127 -6.92 26.95 6.91
N THR A 128 -6.80 27.73 7.99
CA THR A 128 -7.16 27.28 9.35
C THR A 128 -8.62 26.86 9.43
N PHE A 129 -9.53 27.63 8.81
CA PHE A 129 -10.96 27.33 8.78
C PHE A 129 -11.25 26.04 7.99
N ASP A 130 -10.54 25.80 6.89
CA ASP A 130 -10.66 24.57 6.12
C ASP A 130 -10.26 23.34 6.94
N PHE A 131 -9.20 23.41 7.77
CA PHE A 131 -8.83 22.33 8.69
C PHE A 131 -9.85 22.10 9.79
N ILE A 132 -10.50 23.15 10.29
CA ILE A 132 -11.62 22.99 11.23
C ILE A 132 -12.79 22.28 10.54
N LEU A 133 -13.13 22.65 9.30
CA LEU A 133 -14.17 21.99 8.51
C LEU A 133 -13.83 20.54 8.15
N LEU A 134 -12.54 20.20 8.04
CA LEU A 134 -12.07 18.85 7.76
C LEU A 134 -12.00 17.97 9.01
N SER A 135 -12.05 18.54 10.21
CA SER A 135 -11.94 17.78 11.46
C SER A 135 -13.00 16.68 11.63
N PRO A 136 -14.27 16.81 11.18
CA PRO A 136 -15.25 15.73 11.23
C PRO A 136 -14.84 14.50 10.40
N ILE A 137 -14.02 14.67 9.37
CA ILE A 137 -13.53 13.55 8.56
C ILE A 137 -12.74 12.57 9.42
N ILE A 138 -11.95 13.06 10.36
CA ILE A 138 -11.15 12.23 11.28
C ILE A 138 -12.07 11.39 12.15
N ALA A 139 -13.14 12.01 12.68
CA ALA A 139 -14.13 11.30 13.46
C ALA A 139 -14.85 10.21 12.63
N LEU A 140 -15.32 10.57 11.43
CA LEU A 140 -15.97 9.63 10.51
C LEU A 140 -15.03 8.48 10.10
N THR A 141 -13.75 8.77 9.88
CA THR A 141 -12.73 7.78 9.55
C THR A 141 -12.47 6.82 10.71
N ALA A 142 -12.39 7.32 11.95
CA ALA A 142 -12.20 6.49 13.15
C ALA A 142 -13.36 5.50 13.33
N ILE A 143 -14.59 5.97 13.20
CA ILE A 143 -15.82 5.14 13.27
C ILE A 143 -15.81 4.11 12.14
N THR A 144 -15.52 4.52 10.90
CA THR A 144 -15.47 3.63 9.75
C THR A 144 -14.42 2.53 9.93
N ASN A 145 -13.22 2.86 10.41
CA ASN A 145 -12.15 1.89 10.65
C ASN A 145 -12.53 0.85 11.71
N GLY A 146 -13.23 1.25 12.78
CA GLY A 146 -13.76 0.34 13.79
C GLY A 146 -14.78 -0.66 13.21
N GLU A 147 -15.78 -0.18 12.48
CA GLU A 147 -16.80 -1.05 11.87
C GLU A 147 -16.22 -1.93 10.74
N MET A 148 -15.28 -1.41 9.94
CA MET A 148 -14.54 -2.21 8.96
C MET A 148 -13.70 -3.31 9.61
N ALA A 149 -13.13 -3.06 10.79
CA ALA A 149 -12.39 -4.07 11.56
C ALA A 149 -13.33 -5.20 12.02
N ILE A 150 -14.54 -4.88 12.47
CA ILE A 150 -15.57 -5.86 12.83
C ILE A 150 -15.91 -6.74 11.62
N LEU A 151 -16.24 -6.13 10.46
CA LEU A 151 -16.59 -6.87 9.24
C LEU A 151 -15.44 -7.77 8.75
N LYS A 152 -14.18 -7.33 8.87
CA LYS A 152 -12.99 -8.12 8.55
C LYS A 152 -12.85 -9.31 9.48
N ALA A 153 -13.01 -9.10 10.78
CA ALA A 153 -12.86 -10.11 11.81
C ALA A 153 -13.89 -11.25 11.66
N VAL A 154 -15.13 -10.91 11.35
CA VAL A 154 -16.20 -11.91 11.11
C VAL A 154 -16.21 -12.44 9.67
N ARG A 155 -15.12 -12.23 8.92
CA ARG A 155 -14.86 -12.78 7.57
C ARG A 155 -15.93 -12.46 6.52
N ARG A 156 -16.61 -11.30 6.64
CA ARG A 156 -17.60 -10.83 5.65
C ARG A 156 -16.92 -10.22 4.40
N LEU A 157 -15.99 -10.98 3.81
CA LEU A 157 -15.14 -10.51 2.71
C LEU A 157 -15.94 -10.03 1.49
N ARG A 158 -17.05 -10.72 1.15
CA ARG A 158 -17.92 -10.31 0.03
C ARG A 158 -18.55 -8.94 0.30
N GLN A 159 -19.05 -8.71 1.51
CA GLN A 159 -19.64 -7.42 1.87
C GLN A 159 -18.59 -6.30 1.85
N LEU A 160 -17.37 -6.57 2.33
CA LEU A 160 -16.26 -5.62 2.24
C LEU A 160 -15.93 -5.25 0.79
N ALA A 161 -15.95 -6.21 -0.11
CA ALA A 161 -15.74 -5.99 -1.54
C ALA A 161 -16.87 -5.13 -2.15
N GLU A 162 -18.13 -5.47 -1.88
CA GLU A 162 -19.32 -4.71 -2.31
C GLU A 162 -19.29 -3.27 -1.76
N LEU A 163 -18.97 -3.09 -0.47
CA LEU A 163 -18.82 -1.77 0.17
C LEU A 163 -17.74 -0.93 -0.51
N SER A 164 -16.61 -1.54 -0.87
CA SER A 164 -15.54 -0.84 -1.56
C SER A 164 -15.99 -0.30 -2.93
N VAL A 165 -16.73 -1.09 -3.71
CA VAL A 165 -17.30 -0.66 -5.00
C VAL A 165 -18.33 0.45 -4.81
N TYR A 166 -19.30 0.27 -3.89
CA TYR A 166 -20.32 1.28 -3.63
C TYR A 166 -19.73 2.58 -3.11
N ASN A 167 -18.68 2.50 -2.29
CA ASN A 167 -17.98 3.69 -1.81
C ASN A 167 -17.32 4.46 -2.97
N VAL A 168 -16.57 3.78 -3.84
CA VAL A 168 -15.89 4.44 -4.96
C VAL A 168 -16.90 5.01 -5.95
N LEU A 169 -17.98 4.29 -6.26
CA LEU A 169 -19.04 4.78 -7.13
C LEU A 169 -19.82 5.93 -6.49
N GLY A 170 -20.28 5.79 -5.26
CA GLY A 170 -21.05 6.80 -4.56
C GLY A 170 -20.27 8.10 -4.35
N THR A 171 -19.01 7.98 -3.93
CA THR A 171 -18.13 9.16 -3.79
C THR A 171 -17.86 9.81 -5.13
N SER A 172 -17.63 9.05 -6.21
CA SER A 172 -17.38 9.61 -7.55
C SER A 172 -18.60 10.34 -8.08
N LEU A 173 -19.80 9.74 -7.95
CA LEU A 173 -21.07 10.31 -8.41
C LEU A 173 -21.38 11.65 -7.74
N LEU A 174 -21.02 11.80 -6.46
CA LEU A 174 -21.29 13.00 -5.70
C LEU A 174 -20.20 14.07 -5.83
N THR A 175 -18.93 13.65 -5.82
CA THR A 175 -17.80 14.60 -5.81
C THR A 175 -17.47 15.17 -7.19
N ILE A 176 -17.65 14.40 -8.27
CA ILE A 176 -17.35 14.89 -9.65
C ILE A 176 -18.23 16.09 -10.04
N PRO A 177 -19.57 16.06 -9.85
CA PRO A 177 -20.40 17.24 -10.13
C PRO A 177 -20.00 18.46 -9.29
N LEU A 178 -19.66 18.26 -8.00
CA LEU A 178 -19.19 19.35 -7.15
C LEU A 178 -17.92 20.01 -7.72
N TYR A 179 -16.94 19.20 -8.16
CA TYR A 179 -15.74 19.75 -8.80
C TYR A 179 -16.03 20.44 -10.13
N TYR A 180 -16.99 19.93 -10.90
CA TYR A 180 -17.37 20.55 -12.16
C TYR A 180 -18.00 21.94 -11.98
N PHE A 181 -18.92 22.09 -11.00
CA PHE A 181 -19.65 23.36 -10.79
C PHE A 181 -18.88 24.37 -9.93
N PHE A 182 -18.13 23.92 -8.94
CA PHE A 182 -17.50 24.79 -7.93
C PHE A 182 -15.97 24.79 -7.95
N GLY A 183 -15.33 23.94 -8.78
CA GLY A 183 -13.88 23.86 -8.89
C GLY A 183 -13.17 23.56 -7.57
N GLU A 184 -12.08 24.28 -7.28
CA GLU A 184 -11.27 24.08 -6.08
C GLU A 184 -12.02 24.36 -4.77
N ARG A 185 -13.03 25.25 -4.78
CA ARG A 185 -13.87 25.55 -3.60
C ARG A 185 -14.66 24.34 -3.10
N ALA A 186 -14.92 23.37 -3.98
CA ALA A 186 -15.59 22.14 -3.63
C ALA A 186 -14.70 21.10 -2.95
N ILE A 187 -13.38 21.31 -2.83
CA ILE A 187 -12.45 20.30 -2.33
C ILE A 187 -12.82 19.89 -0.89
N VAL A 188 -12.94 20.84 0.04
CA VAL A 188 -13.26 20.56 1.44
C VAL A 188 -14.66 19.92 1.58
N PRO A 189 -15.74 20.47 0.98
CA PRO A 189 -17.05 19.82 0.99
C PRO A 189 -17.05 18.42 0.38
N SER A 190 -16.31 18.22 -0.71
CA SER A 190 -16.23 16.92 -1.37
C SER A 190 -15.52 15.85 -0.54
N LEU A 191 -14.45 16.22 0.18
CA LEU A 191 -13.76 15.31 1.10
C LEU A 191 -14.66 14.91 2.26
N LEU A 192 -15.41 15.87 2.83
CA LEU A 192 -16.37 15.59 3.90
C LEU A 192 -17.51 14.68 3.40
N LEU A 193 -18.06 14.98 2.23
CA LEU A 193 -19.13 14.17 1.62
C LEU A 193 -18.64 12.74 1.33
N ALA A 194 -17.42 12.58 0.84
CA ALA A 194 -16.82 11.27 0.61
C ALA A 194 -16.71 10.46 1.92
N ALA A 195 -16.28 11.09 3.02
CA ALA A 195 -16.22 10.45 4.33
C ALA A 195 -17.61 10.09 4.87
N LEU A 196 -18.62 10.95 4.65
CA LEU A 196 -20.02 10.68 5.01
C LEU A 196 -20.58 9.48 4.24
N VAL A 197 -20.37 9.42 2.93
CA VAL A 197 -20.79 8.26 2.12
C VAL A 197 -20.15 6.98 2.66
N GLN A 198 -18.86 7.01 2.92
CA GLN A 198 -18.15 5.84 3.41
C GLN A 198 -18.67 5.35 4.77
N VAL A 199 -18.88 6.26 5.73
CA VAL A 199 -19.38 5.88 7.05
C VAL A 199 -20.80 5.34 6.96
N VAL A 200 -21.71 6.00 6.20
CA VAL A 200 -23.10 5.55 6.03
C VAL A 200 -23.18 4.15 5.44
N LEU A 201 -22.42 3.89 4.38
CA LEU A 201 -22.36 2.57 3.76
C LEU A 201 -21.82 1.51 4.73
N THR A 202 -20.76 1.83 5.47
CA THR A 202 -20.14 0.88 6.41
C THR A 202 -21.03 0.59 7.60
N LEU A 203 -21.65 1.63 8.19
CA LEU A 203 -22.60 1.48 9.30
C LEU A 203 -23.82 0.67 8.89
N SER A 204 -24.38 0.94 7.70
CA SER A 204 -25.57 0.22 7.20
C SER A 204 -25.29 -1.29 7.03
N ALA A 205 -24.08 -1.66 6.63
CA ALA A 205 -23.68 -3.06 6.50
C ALA A 205 -23.38 -3.72 7.85
N SER A 206 -22.66 -3.04 8.74
CA SER A 206 -22.24 -3.59 10.02
C SER A 206 -23.41 -3.69 11.03
N TRP A 207 -24.28 -2.67 11.08
CA TRP A 207 -25.40 -2.65 12.04
C TRP A 207 -26.52 -3.63 11.68
N ARG A 208 -26.63 -4.03 10.42
CA ARG A 208 -27.54 -5.13 10.01
C ARG A 208 -27.10 -6.48 10.58
N LEU A 209 -25.80 -6.68 10.80
CA LEU A 209 -25.25 -7.92 11.35
C LEU A 209 -25.22 -7.92 12.87
N TYR A 210 -24.76 -6.82 13.44
CA TYR A 210 -24.63 -6.61 14.88
C TYR A 210 -25.28 -5.27 15.25
N PRO A 211 -26.42 -5.27 15.93
CA PRO A 211 -27.10 -4.04 16.34
C PRO A 211 -26.16 -3.08 17.09
N PHE A 212 -26.36 -1.79 16.90
CA PHE A 212 -25.54 -0.77 17.54
C PHE A 212 -25.72 -0.80 19.05
N LYS A 213 -24.65 -1.06 19.77
CA LYS A 213 -24.59 -1.01 21.24
C LYS A 213 -23.26 -0.41 21.65
N LEU A 214 -23.28 0.50 22.61
CA LEU A 214 -22.11 1.11 23.24
C LEU A 214 -22.04 0.70 24.71
N SER A 215 -20.84 0.66 25.25
CA SER A 215 -20.62 0.48 26.67
C SER A 215 -19.39 1.28 27.10
N PHE A 216 -19.59 2.14 28.12
CA PHE A 216 -18.54 2.95 28.72
C PHE A 216 -18.26 2.50 30.17
N SER A 217 -18.48 1.23 30.46
CA SER A 217 -18.12 0.62 31.74
C SER A 217 -16.62 0.70 31.98
N ARG A 218 -16.20 0.83 33.24
CA ARG A 218 -14.77 0.83 33.59
C ARG A 218 -14.05 -0.46 33.16
N SER A 219 -14.75 -1.60 33.21
CA SER A 219 -14.23 -2.89 32.73
C SER A 219 -13.97 -2.88 31.24
N ASP A 220 -14.92 -2.35 30.44
CA ASP A 220 -14.83 -2.33 28.98
C ASP A 220 -13.78 -1.31 28.49
N LEU A 221 -13.68 -0.17 29.17
CA LEU A 221 -12.61 0.79 28.93
C LEU A 221 -11.24 0.20 29.26
N GLY A 222 -11.12 -0.55 30.36
CA GLY A 222 -9.89 -1.25 30.73
C GLY A 222 -9.48 -2.34 29.72
N ALA A 223 -10.46 -3.12 29.23
CA ALA A 223 -10.22 -4.12 28.19
C ALA A 223 -9.73 -3.48 26.88
N GLY A 224 -10.31 -2.34 26.49
CA GLY A 224 -9.87 -1.56 25.34
C GLY A 224 -8.44 -1.03 25.46
N LEU A 225 -8.01 -0.62 26.66
CA LEU A 225 -6.60 -0.25 26.91
C LEU A 225 -5.65 -1.44 26.69
N GLY A 226 -6.08 -2.67 27.02
CA GLY A 226 -5.36 -3.88 26.68
C GLY A 226 -5.17 -4.06 25.17
N MET A 227 -6.20 -3.76 24.37
CA MET A 227 -6.13 -3.77 22.91
C MET A 227 -5.14 -2.74 22.36
N ILE A 228 -5.15 -1.52 22.90
CA ILE A 228 -4.21 -0.46 22.50
C ILE A 228 -2.76 -0.90 22.71
N ARG A 229 -2.44 -1.48 23.85
CA ARG A 229 -1.07 -1.91 24.19
C ARG A 229 -0.49 -2.89 23.18
N LEU A 230 -1.33 -3.73 22.57
CA LEU A 230 -0.92 -4.69 21.54
C LEU A 230 -0.59 -3.99 20.21
N GLY A 231 -1.25 -2.88 19.89
CA GLY A 231 -1.13 -2.16 18.64
C GLY A 231 -0.04 -1.08 18.59
N VAL A 232 0.54 -0.68 19.74
CA VAL A 232 1.42 0.50 19.86
C VAL A 232 2.57 0.54 18.83
N ALA A 233 3.25 -0.56 18.60
CA ALA A 233 4.37 -0.58 17.64
C ALA A 233 3.92 -0.29 16.20
N PHE A 234 2.76 -0.82 15.80
CA PHE A 234 2.19 -0.56 14.47
C PHE A 234 1.66 0.87 14.34
N VAL A 235 1.08 1.40 15.42
CA VAL A 235 0.65 2.81 15.48
C VAL A 235 1.82 3.74 15.31
N LEU A 236 2.91 3.53 16.06
CA LEU A 236 4.10 4.36 15.96
C LEU A 236 4.71 4.33 14.55
N ALA A 237 4.79 3.15 13.92
CA ALA A 237 5.22 3.05 12.53
C ALA A 237 4.29 3.82 11.57
N GLY A 238 2.97 3.68 11.76
CA GLY A 238 1.97 4.41 10.97
C GLY A 238 2.06 5.92 11.12
N VAL A 239 2.24 6.41 12.35
CA VAL A 239 2.39 7.85 12.66
C VAL A 239 3.69 8.40 12.05
N LEU A 240 4.80 7.67 12.11
CA LEU A 240 6.06 8.09 11.49
C LEU A 240 5.93 8.17 9.96
N GLY A 241 5.32 7.15 9.34
CA GLY A 241 5.08 7.16 7.89
C GLY A 241 4.14 8.29 7.44
N SER A 242 3.01 8.51 8.15
CA SER A 242 2.10 9.61 7.83
C SER A 242 2.72 10.98 8.14
N GLY A 243 3.58 11.07 9.17
CA GLY A 243 4.38 12.24 9.47
C GLY A 243 5.38 12.57 8.37
N ALA A 244 6.11 11.57 7.88
CA ALA A 244 7.03 11.73 6.75
C ALA A 244 6.28 12.21 5.50
N ASP A 245 5.12 11.62 5.20
CA ASP A 245 4.27 12.00 4.08
C ASP A 245 3.77 13.45 4.19
N PHE A 246 3.34 13.87 5.38
CA PHE A 246 2.94 15.24 5.67
C PHE A 246 4.10 16.23 5.52
N ILE A 247 5.27 15.93 6.11
CA ILE A 247 6.46 16.79 6.03
C ILE A 247 6.88 16.99 4.58
N ILE A 248 6.93 15.92 3.79
CA ILE A 248 7.30 15.98 2.38
C ILE A 248 6.36 16.89 1.60
N ARG A 249 5.04 16.66 1.69
CA ARG A 249 4.06 17.45 0.92
C ARG A 249 4.02 18.91 1.36
N SER A 250 4.07 19.15 2.67
CA SER A 250 4.13 20.51 3.22
C SER A 250 5.38 21.25 2.76
N TYR A 251 6.53 20.59 2.77
CA TYR A 251 7.77 21.16 2.29
C TYR A 251 7.72 21.49 0.80
N LEU A 252 7.26 20.57 -0.03
CA LEU A 252 7.10 20.78 -1.48
C LEU A 252 6.19 21.97 -1.78
N ASN A 253 5.10 22.11 -1.03
CA ASN A 253 4.19 23.24 -1.19
C ASN A 253 4.85 24.58 -0.81
N ASN A 254 5.54 24.62 0.33
CA ASN A 254 6.11 25.86 0.88
C ASN A 254 7.33 26.33 0.11
N VAL A 255 8.15 25.40 -0.42
CA VAL A 255 9.38 25.76 -1.16
C VAL A 255 9.08 26.00 -2.64
N ALA A 256 8.10 25.33 -3.20
CA ALA A 256 7.72 25.53 -4.59
C ALA A 256 6.28 26.07 -4.72
N ASN A 257 5.30 25.16 -4.88
CA ASN A 257 3.88 25.52 -4.97
C ASN A 257 2.98 24.27 -4.89
N THR A 258 1.67 24.49 -4.77
CA THR A 258 0.68 23.42 -4.68
C THR A 258 0.63 22.53 -5.92
N ALA A 259 0.90 23.07 -7.12
CA ALA A 259 0.98 22.28 -8.34
C ALA A 259 2.12 21.25 -8.30
N THR A 260 3.25 21.59 -7.65
CA THR A 260 4.37 20.66 -7.44
C THR A 260 3.96 19.48 -6.57
N VAL A 261 3.14 19.70 -5.55
CA VAL A 261 2.55 18.61 -4.75
C VAL A 261 1.63 17.74 -5.61
N GLY A 262 0.88 18.35 -6.53
CA GLY A 262 0.07 17.61 -7.51
C GLY A 262 0.90 16.73 -8.44
N PHE A 263 2.04 17.24 -8.94
CA PHE A 263 2.99 16.45 -9.74
C PHE A 263 3.61 15.32 -8.95
N TYR A 264 4.03 15.59 -7.72
CA TYR A 264 4.52 14.57 -6.79
C TYR A 264 3.49 13.47 -6.57
N ASN A 265 2.23 13.86 -6.26
CA ASN A 265 1.15 12.91 -6.02
C ASN A 265 0.85 12.05 -7.27
N ALA A 266 0.82 12.65 -8.46
CA ALA A 266 0.57 11.93 -9.71
C ALA A 266 1.67 10.90 -9.99
N ALA A 267 2.95 11.28 -9.91
CA ALA A 267 4.09 10.39 -10.09
C ALA A 267 4.08 9.26 -9.05
N TYR A 268 3.84 9.58 -7.78
CA TYR A 268 3.78 8.61 -6.69
C TYR A 268 2.64 7.61 -6.86
N MET A 269 1.43 8.09 -7.18
CA MET A 269 0.26 7.23 -7.40
C MET A 269 0.46 6.28 -8.57
N MET A 270 0.98 6.76 -9.70
CA MET A 270 1.23 5.92 -10.87
C MET A 270 2.23 4.81 -10.59
N THR A 271 3.31 5.11 -9.88
CA THR A 271 4.43 4.18 -9.67
C THR A 271 4.27 3.38 -8.39
N MET A 272 4.20 4.03 -7.24
CA MET A 272 4.21 3.35 -5.94
C MET A 272 2.88 2.67 -5.61
N VAL A 273 1.75 3.22 -6.10
CA VAL A 273 0.43 2.64 -5.84
C VAL A 273 0.01 1.70 -6.98
N TYR A 274 -0.16 2.19 -8.22
CA TYR A 274 -0.70 1.36 -9.30
C TYR A 274 0.25 0.25 -9.73
N ALA A 275 1.52 0.55 -10.04
CA ALA A 275 2.49 -0.49 -10.31
C ALA A 275 2.84 -1.30 -9.05
N GLY A 276 2.73 -0.70 -7.86
CA GLY A 276 2.94 -1.34 -6.57
C GLY A 276 1.93 -2.43 -6.23
N MET A 277 0.75 -2.45 -6.82
CA MET A 277 -0.27 -3.50 -6.59
C MET A 277 0.23 -4.91 -6.93
N ILE A 278 1.18 -5.02 -7.86
CA ILE A 278 1.79 -6.30 -8.21
C ILE A 278 2.48 -6.91 -6.99
N PHE A 279 3.14 -6.09 -6.18
CA PHE A 279 3.79 -6.56 -4.96
C PHE A 279 2.78 -7.04 -3.91
N SER A 280 1.68 -6.32 -3.71
CA SER A 280 0.64 -6.69 -2.73
C SER A 280 0.01 -8.05 -3.04
N ALA A 281 -0.17 -8.37 -4.32
CA ALA A 281 -0.66 -9.68 -4.74
C ALA A 281 0.32 -10.81 -4.34
N MET A 282 1.63 -10.55 -4.45
CA MET A 282 2.67 -11.53 -4.08
C MET A 282 2.81 -11.67 -2.56
N GLU A 283 2.62 -10.61 -1.80
CA GLU A 283 2.69 -10.59 -0.34
C GLU A 283 1.67 -11.54 0.30
N THR A 284 0.48 -11.61 -0.26
CA THR A 284 -0.64 -12.41 0.26
C THR A 284 -0.29 -13.90 0.38
N ASP A 285 0.49 -14.46 -0.57
CA ASP A 285 0.95 -15.85 -0.54
C ASP A 285 2.28 -16.00 0.22
N TYR A 286 3.18 -15.04 0.07
CA TYR A 286 4.53 -15.12 0.62
C TYR A 286 4.57 -15.05 2.14
N PHE A 287 3.81 -14.12 2.74
CA PHE A 287 3.85 -13.88 4.19
C PHE A 287 3.48 -15.11 5.03
N PRO A 288 2.36 -15.83 4.78
CA PRO A 288 2.03 -17.05 5.50
C PRO A 288 3.09 -18.16 5.33
N ARG A 289 3.63 -18.33 4.11
CA ARG A 289 4.69 -19.31 3.87
C ARG A 289 5.95 -19.00 4.67
N LEU A 290 6.36 -17.74 4.71
CA LEU A 290 7.56 -17.31 5.43
C LEU A 290 7.39 -17.47 6.94
N SER A 291 6.21 -17.21 7.48
CA SER A 291 5.90 -17.35 8.91
C SER A 291 6.00 -18.80 9.40
N GLY A 292 5.61 -19.77 8.54
CA GLY A 292 5.65 -21.20 8.88
C GLY A 292 7.03 -21.87 8.79
N VAL A 293 8.06 -21.20 8.23
CA VAL A 293 9.39 -21.80 8.04
C VAL A 293 10.34 -21.43 9.18
N ASN A 294 11.09 -22.42 9.71
CA ASN A 294 12.12 -22.15 10.72
C ASN A 294 13.23 -21.24 10.14
N GLN A 295 13.56 -20.17 10.85
CA GLN A 295 14.51 -19.13 10.44
C GLN A 295 15.97 -19.62 10.27
N LEU A 296 16.36 -20.71 10.93
CA LEU A 296 17.71 -21.30 10.81
C LEU A 296 17.81 -22.34 9.70
N SER A 297 16.69 -22.70 9.05
CA SER A 297 16.67 -23.74 8.04
C SER A 297 17.21 -23.26 6.68
N PHE A 298 17.77 -24.18 5.90
CA PHE A 298 18.10 -23.95 4.50
C PHE A 298 16.86 -23.52 3.70
N THR A 299 15.71 -24.11 4.00
CA THR A 299 14.41 -23.80 3.40
C THR A 299 14.01 -22.34 3.58
N PHE A 300 14.34 -21.72 4.72
CA PHE A 300 14.08 -20.30 4.96
C PHE A 300 14.80 -19.41 3.94
N ARG A 301 16.12 -19.60 3.77
CA ARG A 301 16.91 -18.83 2.79
C ARG A 301 16.41 -19.04 1.38
N GLN A 302 16.07 -20.28 1.04
CA GLN A 302 15.53 -20.65 -0.26
C GLN A 302 14.17 -19.99 -0.52
N THR A 303 13.28 -19.94 0.48
CA THR A 303 11.96 -19.29 0.36
C THR A 303 12.09 -17.81 0.07
N VAL A 304 12.97 -17.10 0.78
CA VAL A 304 13.18 -15.65 0.56
C VAL A 304 13.82 -15.41 -0.81
N ASN A 305 14.90 -16.11 -1.15
CA ASN A 305 15.60 -15.94 -2.44
C ASN A 305 14.66 -16.27 -3.62
N ARG A 306 13.86 -17.32 -3.50
CA ARG A 306 12.88 -17.70 -4.52
C ARG A 306 11.79 -16.62 -4.69
N GLN A 307 11.35 -16.02 -3.59
CA GLN A 307 10.38 -14.93 -3.66
C GLN A 307 10.97 -13.72 -4.40
N ILE A 308 12.19 -13.31 -4.08
CA ILE A 308 12.88 -12.21 -4.77
C ILE A 308 13.02 -12.53 -6.27
N GLU A 309 13.44 -13.75 -6.59
CA GLU A 309 13.61 -14.20 -7.97
C GLU A 309 12.29 -14.14 -8.76
N VAL A 310 11.21 -14.72 -8.22
CA VAL A 310 9.89 -14.70 -8.86
C VAL A 310 9.38 -13.27 -9.01
N THR A 311 9.59 -12.42 -7.98
CA THR A 311 9.24 -11.00 -8.03
C THR A 311 9.97 -10.30 -9.17
N LEU A 312 11.28 -10.46 -9.28
CA LEU A 312 12.06 -9.85 -10.36
C LEU A 312 11.65 -10.36 -11.74
N LEU A 313 11.43 -11.67 -11.90
CA LEU A 313 11.01 -12.26 -13.16
C LEU A 313 9.66 -11.75 -13.67
N LEU A 314 8.72 -11.50 -12.77
CA LEU A 314 7.38 -11.03 -13.13
C LEU A 314 7.33 -9.51 -13.27
N VAL A 315 7.95 -8.80 -12.32
CA VAL A 315 7.80 -7.34 -12.21
C VAL A 315 8.71 -6.60 -13.19
N SER A 316 9.95 -7.08 -13.44
CA SER A 316 10.91 -6.33 -14.26
C SER A 316 10.46 -6.07 -15.69
N PRO A 317 9.91 -7.05 -16.45
CA PRO A 317 9.41 -6.77 -17.79
C PRO A 317 8.23 -5.78 -17.78
N LEU A 318 7.38 -5.88 -16.76
CA LEU A 318 6.24 -4.96 -16.61
C LEU A 318 6.70 -3.54 -16.27
N LEU A 319 7.74 -3.39 -15.45
CA LEU A 319 8.35 -2.08 -15.15
C LEU A 319 9.03 -1.48 -16.38
N ALA A 320 9.73 -2.29 -17.19
CA ALA A 320 10.34 -1.83 -18.44
C ALA A 320 9.27 -1.36 -19.44
N LEU A 321 8.18 -2.13 -19.60
CA LEU A 321 7.03 -1.73 -20.41
C LEU A 321 6.34 -0.48 -19.87
N PHE A 322 6.17 -0.41 -18.54
CA PHE A 322 5.58 0.75 -17.89
C PHE A 322 6.43 2.00 -18.12
N LEU A 323 7.76 1.90 -18.03
CA LEU A 323 8.69 2.98 -18.29
C LEU A 323 8.58 3.49 -19.74
N LEU A 324 8.44 2.56 -20.70
CA LEU A 324 8.22 2.88 -22.10
C LEU A 324 6.92 3.62 -22.34
N LEU A 325 5.83 3.17 -21.72
CA LEU A 325 4.49 3.72 -21.91
C LEU A 325 4.19 4.93 -21.00
N LEU A 326 5.08 5.25 -20.06
CA LEU A 326 4.83 6.24 -19.01
C LEU A 326 4.41 7.63 -19.51
N PRO A 327 5.00 8.20 -20.60
CA PRO A 327 4.56 9.47 -21.13
C PRO A 327 3.08 9.44 -21.56
N GLN A 328 2.69 8.42 -22.33
CA GLN A 328 1.31 8.23 -22.80
C GLN A 328 0.36 7.92 -21.64
N LEU A 329 0.79 7.08 -20.70
CA LEU A 329 -0.01 6.75 -19.51
C LEU A 329 -0.26 7.97 -18.63
N LEU A 330 0.70 8.88 -18.51
CA LEU A 330 0.53 10.12 -17.75
C LEU A 330 -0.56 11.02 -18.39
N GLU A 331 -0.55 11.16 -19.70
CA GLU A 331 -1.59 11.92 -20.43
C GLU A 331 -2.96 11.24 -20.36
N VAL A 332 -2.99 9.91 -20.51
CA VAL A 332 -4.25 9.14 -20.46
C VAL A 332 -4.82 9.09 -19.04
N LEU A 333 -4.02 8.89 -18.01
CA LEU A 333 -4.49 8.74 -16.62
C LEU A 333 -4.71 10.08 -15.90
N TYR A 334 -4.02 11.12 -16.32
CA TYR A 334 -4.15 12.48 -15.77
C TYR A 334 -4.48 13.48 -16.88
N SER A 335 -3.52 14.26 -17.36
CA SER A 335 -3.62 15.16 -18.51
C SER A 335 -2.23 15.65 -18.91
N GLY A 336 -2.09 16.27 -20.07
CA GLY A 336 -0.84 16.90 -20.51
C GLY A 336 -0.30 17.95 -19.53
N ARG A 337 -1.15 18.52 -18.66
CA ARG A 337 -0.72 19.46 -17.61
C ARG A 337 0.18 18.79 -16.56
N PHE A 338 0.19 17.46 -16.44
CA PHE A 338 1.00 16.70 -15.48
C PHE A 338 2.34 16.20 -16.05
N LEU A 339 2.68 16.54 -17.30
CA LEU A 339 3.98 16.17 -17.90
C LEU A 339 5.20 16.54 -17.06
N PRO A 340 5.23 17.65 -16.28
CA PRO A 340 6.36 17.93 -15.38
C PRO A 340 6.63 16.81 -14.35
N ALA A 341 5.64 15.96 -14.03
CA ALA A 341 5.80 14.81 -13.16
C ALA A 341 6.57 13.62 -13.80
N LEU A 342 6.74 13.63 -15.15
CA LEU A 342 7.30 12.52 -15.90
C LEU A 342 8.71 12.14 -15.43
N GLY A 343 9.60 13.12 -15.24
CA GLY A 343 10.97 12.87 -14.80
C GLY A 343 11.04 12.16 -13.44
N MET A 344 10.20 12.58 -12.50
CA MET A 344 10.07 11.92 -11.21
C MET A 344 9.53 10.50 -11.37
N ALA A 345 8.45 10.33 -12.11
CA ALA A 345 7.82 9.03 -12.31
C ALA A 345 8.79 8.01 -12.96
N GLN A 346 9.58 8.42 -13.95
CA GLN A 346 10.60 7.58 -14.57
C GLN A 346 11.66 7.08 -13.57
N VAL A 347 12.14 7.96 -12.69
CA VAL A 347 13.10 7.59 -11.64
C VAL A 347 12.45 6.66 -10.62
N LEU A 348 11.19 6.89 -10.25
CA LEU A 348 10.46 6.01 -9.34
C LEU A 348 10.27 4.61 -9.91
N VAL A 349 10.11 4.44 -11.22
CA VAL A 349 10.08 3.10 -11.83
C VAL A 349 11.39 2.36 -11.58
N LEU A 350 12.55 3.03 -11.66
CA LEU A 350 13.83 2.41 -11.29
C LEU A 350 13.89 2.04 -9.79
N ALA A 351 13.35 2.88 -8.92
CA ALA A 351 13.24 2.56 -7.50
C ALA A 351 12.40 1.29 -7.22
N MET A 352 11.45 0.96 -8.09
CA MET A 352 10.64 -0.26 -7.97
C MET A 352 11.44 -1.55 -8.20
N TYR A 353 12.49 -1.52 -9.02
CA TYR A 353 13.43 -2.66 -9.13
C TYR A 353 14.16 -2.92 -7.81
N VAL A 354 14.58 -1.85 -7.13
CA VAL A 354 15.19 -1.94 -5.79
C VAL A 354 14.17 -2.49 -4.78
N ARG A 355 12.93 -2.00 -4.83
CA ARG A 355 11.83 -2.47 -3.99
C ARG A 355 11.53 -3.96 -4.19
N ALA A 356 11.64 -4.47 -5.41
CA ALA A 356 11.42 -5.89 -5.73
C ALA A 356 12.39 -6.82 -4.98
N VAL A 357 13.60 -6.37 -4.69
CA VAL A 357 14.60 -7.10 -3.88
C VAL A 357 14.39 -6.84 -2.40
N ARG A 358 14.14 -5.59 -2.01
CA ARG A 358 14.05 -5.14 -0.63
C ARG A 358 12.84 -5.74 0.11
N LEU A 359 11.67 -5.65 -0.50
CA LEU A 359 10.39 -5.95 0.14
C LEU A 359 10.30 -7.38 0.71
N PRO A 360 10.69 -8.46 -0.02
CA PRO A 360 10.67 -9.81 0.57
C PRO A 360 11.59 -9.98 1.77
N MET A 361 12.67 -9.21 1.88
CA MET A 361 13.57 -9.22 3.04
C MET A 361 12.97 -8.48 4.24
N GLU A 362 12.27 -7.36 4.03
CA GLU A 362 11.58 -6.61 5.09
C GLU A 362 10.54 -7.47 5.82
N TYR A 363 9.83 -8.31 5.08
CA TYR A 363 8.85 -9.24 5.65
C TYR A 363 9.44 -10.29 6.60
N ILE A 364 10.76 -10.50 6.61
CA ILE A 364 11.40 -11.45 7.51
C ILE A 364 11.16 -11.06 8.98
N SER A 365 11.40 -9.80 9.33
CA SER A 365 11.19 -9.32 10.71
C SER A 365 9.72 -9.43 11.14
N LEU A 366 8.81 -9.10 10.26
CA LEU A 366 7.37 -9.18 10.52
C LEU A 366 6.90 -10.63 10.66
N ALA A 367 7.31 -11.52 9.75
CA ALA A 367 6.95 -12.94 9.78
C ALA A 367 7.51 -13.68 11.00
N LYS A 368 8.59 -13.19 11.58
CA LYS A 368 9.20 -13.76 12.80
C LYS A 368 8.75 -13.07 14.09
N GLY A 369 7.77 -12.16 14.01
CA GLY A 369 7.20 -11.48 15.18
C GLY A 369 8.14 -10.46 15.84
N ALA A 370 9.21 -10.03 15.13
CA ALA A 370 10.17 -9.06 15.63
C ALA A 370 9.66 -7.62 15.43
N SER A 371 8.55 -7.26 16.10
CA SER A 371 7.88 -5.97 15.93
C SER A 371 8.78 -4.76 16.19
N ARG A 372 9.72 -4.85 17.14
CA ARG A 372 10.70 -3.78 17.41
C ARG A 372 11.65 -3.59 16.24
N ALA A 373 12.15 -4.67 15.66
CA ALA A 373 13.04 -4.62 14.51
C ALA A 373 12.31 -4.03 13.29
N TYR A 374 11.08 -4.44 13.06
CA TYR A 374 10.23 -3.88 12.02
C TYR A 374 10.05 -2.36 12.20
N LEU A 375 9.69 -1.90 13.40
CA LEU A 375 9.54 -0.49 13.70
C LEU A 375 10.83 0.31 13.45
N ILE A 376 12.00 -0.21 13.89
CA ILE A 376 13.29 0.48 13.68
C ILE A 376 13.62 0.57 12.19
N LEU A 377 13.42 -0.50 11.43
CA LEU A 377 13.70 -0.50 9.99
C LEU A 377 12.78 0.47 9.24
N GLU A 378 11.46 0.45 9.50
CA GLU A 378 10.51 1.40 8.89
C GLU A 378 10.84 2.85 9.26
N SER A 379 11.09 3.12 10.55
CA SER A 379 11.46 4.48 10.99
C SER A 379 12.76 4.97 10.33
N THR A 380 13.72 4.07 10.14
CA THR A 380 14.97 4.41 9.44
C THR A 380 14.71 4.73 7.97
N TYR A 381 13.79 3.99 7.31
CA TYR A 381 13.37 4.31 5.95
C TYR A 381 12.71 5.69 5.85
N ASP A 382 11.78 6.00 6.73
CA ASP A 382 11.05 7.27 6.72
C ASP A 382 11.98 8.46 6.95
N LEU A 383 12.94 8.33 7.88
CA LEU A 383 13.97 9.36 8.12
C LEU A 383 14.88 9.57 6.90
N LEU A 384 15.37 8.49 6.28
CA LEU A 384 16.16 8.54 5.05
C LEU A 384 15.36 9.16 3.91
N LEU A 385 14.09 8.77 3.79
CA LEU A 385 13.18 9.27 2.76
C LEU A 385 13.02 10.78 2.86
N VAL A 386 12.68 11.31 4.04
CA VAL A 386 12.52 12.74 4.25
C VAL A 386 13.84 13.46 3.96
N ALA A 387 14.94 13.05 4.59
CA ALA A 387 16.23 13.73 4.45
C ALA A 387 16.72 13.78 3.00
N LEU A 388 16.69 12.64 2.30
CA LEU A 388 17.19 12.56 0.92
C LEU A 388 16.24 13.19 -0.09
N LEU A 389 14.93 13.07 0.11
CA LEU A 389 13.96 13.69 -0.78
C LEU A 389 14.09 15.21 -0.72
N LEU A 390 14.12 15.81 0.47
CA LEU A 390 14.21 17.26 0.63
C LEU A 390 15.53 17.79 0.06
N THR A 391 16.65 17.12 0.34
CA THR A 391 17.96 17.55 -0.17
C THR A 391 18.06 17.42 -1.71
N CYS A 392 17.57 16.33 -2.28
CA CYS A 392 17.57 16.14 -3.73
C CYS A 392 16.57 17.05 -4.44
N PHE A 393 15.42 17.31 -3.83
CA PHE A 393 14.42 18.24 -4.37
C PHE A 393 15.00 19.66 -4.50
N ASN A 394 15.72 20.15 -3.50
CA ASN A 394 16.35 21.47 -3.54
C ASN A 394 17.39 21.61 -4.67
N LYS A 395 18.02 20.52 -5.08
CA LYS A 395 19.04 20.53 -6.15
C LYS A 395 18.46 20.33 -7.55
N TRP A 396 17.47 19.47 -7.69
CA TRP A 396 16.96 19.00 -9.00
C TRP A 396 15.43 19.07 -9.14
N GLY A 397 14.76 19.85 -8.28
CA GLY A 397 13.30 20.03 -8.31
C GLY A 397 12.54 18.71 -8.19
N ILE A 398 11.41 18.61 -8.90
CA ILE A 398 10.51 17.44 -8.78
C ILE A 398 11.18 16.13 -9.21
N THR A 399 12.08 16.14 -10.19
CA THR A 399 12.86 14.95 -10.55
C THR A 399 13.80 14.54 -9.41
N GLY A 400 14.35 15.53 -8.69
CA GLY A 400 15.16 15.32 -7.48
C GLY A 400 14.38 14.61 -6.38
N ALA A 401 13.09 14.90 -6.20
CA ALA A 401 12.25 14.16 -5.26
C ALA A 401 12.21 12.65 -5.60
N GLY A 402 12.10 12.31 -6.88
CA GLY A 402 12.20 10.91 -7.33
C GLY A 402 13.57 10.28 -7.05
N ILE A 403 14.65 11.03 -7.29
CA ILE A 403 16.03 10.60 -6.98
C ILE A 403 16.19 10.36 -5.47
N GLY A 404 15.67 11.25 -4.63
CA GLY A 404 15.70 11.10 -3.17
C GLY A 404 15.00 9.82 -2.71
N ILE A 405 13.82 9.50 -3.26
CA ILE A 405 13.10 8.24 -2.96
C ILE A 405 13.91 7.03 -3.41
N ALA A 406 14.50 7.06 -4.61
CA ALA A 406 15.31 5.96 -5.12
C ALA A 406 16.58 5.72 -4.29
N LEU A 407 17.26 6.79 -3.87
CA LEU A 407 18.42 6.73 -2.98
C LEU A 407 18.04 6.22 -1.59
N ALA A 408 16.94 6.72 -1.01
CA ALA A 408 16.44 6.24 0.29
C ALA A 408 16.13 4.73 0.22
N GLY A 409 15.45 4.29 -0.83
CA GLY A 409 15.15 2.87 -1.06
C GLY A 409 16.41 2.01 -1.21
N THR A 410 17.43 2.51 -1.91
CA THR A 410 18.69 1.80 -2.14
C THR A 410 19.52 1.69 -0.85
N LEU A 411 19.64 2.79 -0.10
CA LEU A 411 20.34 2.78 1.21
C LEU A 411 19.60 1.89 2.20
N HIS A 412 18.28 1.97 2.23
CA HIS A 412 17.48 1.10 3.09
C HIS A 412 17.61 -0.38 2.72
N LEU A 413 17.70 -0.72 1.42
CA LEU A 413 18.02 -2.10 0.98
C LEU A 413 19.32 -2.61 1.60
N LEU A 414 20.37 -1.78 1.62
CA LEU A 414 21.64 -2.15 2.23
C LEU A 414 21.52 -2.36 3.74
N ILE A 415 20.80 -1.47 4.44
CA ILE A 415 20.55 -1.56 5.88
C ILE A 415 19.78 -2.84 6.20
N VAL A 416 18.67 -3.09 5.48
CA VAL A 416 17.85 -4.30 5.64
C VAL A 416 18.68 -5.55 5.37
N TYR A 417 19.46 -5.57 4.29
CA TYR A 417 20.32 -6.72 3.98
C TYR A 417 21.34 -7.00 5.08
N VAL A 418 22.05 -5.98 5.57
CA VAL A 418 23.03 -6.14 6.66
C VAL A 418 22.34 -6.60 7.94
N TYR A 419 21.18 -6.05 8.27
CA TYR A 419 20.40 -6.47 9.43
C TYR A 419 19.97 -7.94 9.32
N MET A 420 19.42 -8.35 8.17
CA MET A 420 18.99 -9.73 7.94
C MET A 420 20.15 -10.72 7.88
N ALA A 421 21.30 -10.30 7.34
CA ALA A 421 22.51 -11.13 7.33
C ALA A 421 23.04 -11.39 8.74
N ARG A 422 23.03 -10.38 9.64
CA ARG A 422 23.54 -10.50 11.01
C ARG A 422 22.58 -11.26 11.93
N ASN A 423 21.28 -10.92 11.88
CA ASN A 423 20.33 -11.44 12.87
C ASN A 423 19.63 -12.74 12.44
N TYR A 424 19.49 -12.98 11.12
CA TYR A 424 18.81 -14.17 10.58
C TYR A 424 19.74 -15.03 9.73
N HIS A 425 21.04 -14.74 9.68
CA HIS A 425 22.03 -15.43 8.85
C HIS A 425 21.59 -15.59 7.38
N TYR A 426 20.78 -14.62 6.90
CA TYR A 426 20.28 -14.60 5.54
C TYR A 426 21.37 -14.17 4.57
N ARG A 427 21.44 -14.82 3.41
CA ARG A 427 22.34 -14.45 2.31
C ARG A 427 21.61 -14.49 0.98
N LEU A 428 21.81 -13.45 0.17
CA LEU A 428 21.34 -13.45 -1.21
C LEU A 428 22.07 -14.54 -2.00
N SER A 429 21.33 -15.29 -2.82
CA SER A 429 21.94 -16.27 -3.73
C SER A 429 22.59 -15.57 -4.91
N ALA A 430 23.66 -16.18 -5.45
CA ALA A 430 24.34 -15.64 -6.64
C ALA A 430 23.39 -15.51 -7.85
N ASP A 431 22.43 -16.42 -7.99
CA ASP A 431 21.43 -16.38 -9.06
C ASP A 431 20.52 -15.14 -8.94
N VAL A 432 20.05 -14.81 -7.72
CA VAL A 432 19.24 -13.61 -7.47
C VAL A 432 20.05 -12.35 -7.78
N VAL A 433 21.32 -12.31 -7.36
CA VAL A 433 22.19 -11.15 -7.63
C VAL A 433 22.42 -10.96 -9.13
N LYS A 434 22.71 -12.03 -9.87
CA LYS A 434 22.88 -11.98 -11.34
C LYS A 434 21.59 -11.53 -12.04
N LEU A 435 20.45 -12.09 -11.62
CA LEU A 435 19.16 -11.72 -12.20
C LEU A 435 18.80 -10.26 -11.89
N ALA A 436 19.00 -9.82 -10.64
CA ALA A 436 18.77 -8.43 -10.26
C ALA A 436 19.68 -7.47 -11.05
N ALA A 437 20.97 -7.78 -11.18
CA ALA A 437 21.91 -7.00 -11.98
C ALA A 437 21.48 -6.92 -13.44
N LEU A 438 21.10 -8.05 -14.07
CA LEU A 438 20.64 -8.08 -15.46
C LEU A 438 19.39 -7.22 -15.65
N GLN A 439 18.37 -7.44 -14.83
CA GLN A 439 17.08 -6.75 -14.97
C GLN A 439 17.19 -5.27 -14.67
N PHE A 440 17.97 -4.90 -13.65
CA PHE A 440 18.21 -3.50 -13.31
C PHE A 440 18.99 -2.77 -14.41
N THR A 441 20.01 -3.43 -15.01
CA THR A 441 20.74 -2.88 -16.16
C THR A 441 19.82 -2.65 -17.35
N LEU A 442 18.95 -3.62 -17.68
CA LEU A 442 17.94 -3.46 -18.74
C LEU A 442 16.98 -2.29 -18.44
N GLY A 443 16.55 -2.15 -17.18
CA GLY A 443 15.72 -1.03 -16.73
C GLY A 443 16.42 0.32 -16.89
N ILE A 444 17.68 0.43 -16.49
CA ILE A 444 18.51 1.64 -16.67
C ILE A 444 18.70 1.97 -18.15
N LEU A 445 19.02 0.99 -18.98
CA LEU A 445 19.16 1.21 -20.42
C LEU A 445 17.85 1.69 -21.04
N THR A 446 16.72 1.09 -20.66
CA THR A 446 15.39 1.54 -21.10
C THR A 446 15.11 2.99 -20.66
N PHE A 447 15.46 3.33 -19.42
CA PHE A 447 15.32 4.70 -18.89
C PHE A 447 16.08 5.73 -19.74
N PHE A 448 17.35 5.48 -20.04
CA PHE A 448 18.15 6.39 -20.87
C PHE A 448 17.64 6.45 -22.30
N CYS A 449 17.24 5.32 -22.89
CA CYS A 449 16.67 5.29 -24.24
C CYS A 449 15.38 6.13 -24.35
N VAL A 450 14.45 5.97 -23.42
CA VAL A 450 13.17 6.71 -23.44
C VAL A 450 13.39 8.21 -23.22
N ARG A 451 14.41 8.58 -22.45
CA ARG A 451 14.72 9.99 -22.12
C ARG A 451 15.56 10.69 -23.19
N SER A 452 16.22 9.95 -24.09
CA SER A 452 17.06 10.52 -25.15
C SER A 452 16.19 11.16 -26.23
N GLU A 453 16.24 12.50 -26.36
CA GLU A 453 15.51 13.25 -27.40
C GLU A 453 16.21 13.22 -28.76
N LEU A 454 17.51 12.95 -28.76
CA LEU A 454 18.38 13.05 -29.94
C LEU A 454 18.31 11.82 -30.87
N TRP A 455 17.56 10.78 -30.48
CA TRP A 455 17.60 9.51 -31.20
C TRP A 455 16.24 9.12 -31.77
N GLN A 456 16.14 9.07 -33.10
CA GLN A 456 14.89 8.71 -33.81
C GLN A 456 14.43 7.27 -33.52
N TRP A 457 15.37 6.35 -33.24
CA TRP A 457 15.11 4.94 -32.98
C TRP A 457 14.85 4.60 -31.50
N ARG A 458 14.74 5.63 -30.63
CA ARG A 458 14.58 5.43 -29.18
C ARG A 458 13.47 4.46 -28.79
N TRP A 459 12.33 4.56 -29.46
CA TRP A 459 11.18 3.70 -29.18
C TRP A 459 11.42 2.25 -29.61
N CYS A 460 12.06 2.02 -30.76
CA CYS A 460 12.39 0.68 -31.25
C CYS A 460 13.38 -0.01 -30.31
N VAL A 461 14.42 0.69 -29.86
CA VAL A 461 15.42 0.12 -28.97
C VAL A 461 14.86 -0.10 -27.57
N ALA A 462 14.08 0.84 -27.04
CA ALA A 462 13.41 0.65 -25.75
C ALA A 462 12.43 -0.54 -25.80
N SER A 463 11.66 -0.69 -26.87
CA SER A 463 10.80 -1.87 -27.09
C SER A 463 11.61 -3.15 -27.18
N GLY A 464 12.76 -3.14 -27.88
CA GLY A 464 13.68 -4.27 -27.94
C GLY A 464 14.22 -4.66 -26.55
N LEU A 465 14.60 -3.68 -25.72
CA LEU A 465 15.04 -3.93 -24.33
C LEU A 465 13.93 -4.52 -23.47
N CYS A 466 12.69 -4.04 -23.61
CA CYS A 466 11.53 -4.63 -22.94
C CYS A 466 11.33 -6.09 -23.36
N LEU A 467 11.42 -6.40 -24.65
CA LEU A 467 11.33 -7.77 -25.16
C LEU A 467 12.46 -8.66 -24.64
N VAL A 468 13.70 -8.16 -24.60
CA VAL A 468 14.84 -8.88 -24.00
C VAL A 468 14.59 -9.19 -22.53
N SER A 469 14.10 -8.22 -21.75
CA SER A 469 13.74 -8.44 -20.34
C SER A 469 12.66 -9.52 -20.20
N ALA A 470 11.61 -9.46 -21.04
CA ALA A 470 10.53 -10.45 -21.03
C ALA A 470 11.02 -11.84 -21.44
N ILE A 471 11.80 -11.96 -22.51
CA ILE A 471 12.37 -13.22 -22.97
C ILE A 471 13.31 -13.82 -21.91
N ALA A 472 14.18 -13.01 -21.31
CA ALA A 472 15.07 -13.46 -20.23
C ALA A 472 14.24 -13.99 -19.04
N SER A 473 13.20 -13.27 -18.62
CA SER A 473 12.31 -13.69 -17.54
C SER A 473 11.58 -15.00 -17.85
N VAL A 474 11.00 -15.12 -19.04
CA VAL A 474 10.27 -16.34 -19.46
C VAL A 474 11.22 -17.53 -19.55
N ARG A 475 12.43 -17.37 -20.11
CA ARG A 475 13.43 -18.44 -20.21
C ARG A 475 13.84 -18.96 -18.83
N VAL A 476 14.16 -18.06 -17.89
CA VAL A 476 14.54 -18.45 -16.53
C VAL A 476 13.37 -19.13 -15.81
N LEU A 477 12.16 -18.58 -15.93
CA LEU A 477 10.96 -19.15 -15.31
C LEU A 477 10.70 -20.57 -15.85
N ARG A 478 10.75 -20.75 -17.18
CA ARG A 478 10.55 -22.04 -17.85
C ARG A 478 11.60 -23.06 -17.42
N SER A 479 12.89 -22.72 -17.44
CA SER A 479 13.97 -23.65 -17.05
C SER A 479 13.82 -24.13 -15.60
N LYS A 480 13.38 -23.26 -14.69
CA LYS A 480 13.17 -23.62 -13.27
C LYS A 480 11.88 -24.41 -13.05
N THR A 481 10.85 -24.16 -13.84
CA THR A 481 9.60 -24.95 -13.82
C THR A 481 9.84 -26.35 -14.37
N ASP A 482 10.57 -26.49 -15.49
CA ASP A 482 10.93 -27.77 -16.07
C ASP A 482 11.82 -28.60 -15.14
N GLN A 483 12.79 -27.98 -14.45
CA GLN A 483 13.61 -28.65 -13.42
C GLN A 483 12.77 -29.20 -12.26
N GLN A 484 11.77 -28.44 -11.80
CA GLN A 484 10.87 -28.91 -10.74
C GLN A 484 9.96 -30.03 -11.21
N TRP A 485 9.44 -29.92 -12.43
CA TRP A 485 8.61 -30.96 -13.04
C TRP A 485 9.37 -32.26 -13.25
N ASN A 486 10.60 -32.18 -13.72
CA ASN A 486 11.49 -33.34 -13.86
C ASN A 486 11.89 -33.94 -12.50
N SER A 487 12.15 -33.10 -11.49
CA SER A 487 12.42 -33.56 -10.12
C SER A 487 11.22 -34.27 -9.49
N LEU A 488 10.00 -33.73 -9.67
CA LEU A 488 8.77 -34.37 -9.22
C LEU A 488 8.51 -35.71 -9.95
N ARG A 489 8.72 -35.72 -11.27
CA ARG A 489 8.57 -36.94 -12.10
C ARG A 489 9.55 -38.02 -11.68
N ASN A 490 10.80 -37.67 -11.37
CA ASN A 490 11.80 -38.61 -10.89
C ASN A 490 11.46 -39.13 -9.47
N LYS A 491 11.03 -38.28 -8.56
CA LYS A 491 10.55 -38.72 -7.22
C LYS A 491 9.34 -39.66 -7.29
N ILE A 492 8.43 -39.41 -8.22
CA ILE A 492 7.27 -40.31 -8.46
C ILE A 492 7.75 -41.63 -9.05
N LYS A 493 8.65 -41.62 -10.03
CA LYS A 493 9.25 -42.84 -10.60
C LYS A 493 9.97 -43.67 -9.53
N ASP A 494 10.80 -43.03 -8.71
CA ASP A 494 11.54 -43.73 -7.62
C ASP A 494 10.59 -44.35 -6.59
N LYS A 495 9.46 -43.72 -6.33
CA LYS A 495 8.43 -44.22 -5.41
C LYS A 495 7.69 -45.44 -5.98
N PHE A 496 7.42 -45.45 -7.29
CA PHE A 496 6.83 -46.60 -7.99
C PHE A 496 7.81 -47.78 -8.10
N ILE A 497 9.11 -47.51 -8.39
CA ILE A 497 10.13 -48.57 -8.49
C ILE A 497 10.44 -49.23 -7.13
N ARG A 498 10.26 -48.51 -6.02
CA ARG A 498 10.39 -49.09 -4.66
C ARG A 498 9.18 -49.93 -4.22
N HIS A 499 8.02 -49.71 -4.80
CA HIS A 499 6.81 -50.50 -4.51
C HIS A 499 6.76 -51.82 -5.28
N ASP A 500 7.51 -51.95 -6.41
CA ASP A 500 7.60 -53.22 -7.17
C ASP A 500 8.73 -54.14 -6.69
N LYS A 501 9.49 -53.77 -5.68
CA LYS A 501 10.60 -54.57 -5.10
C LYS A 501 10.38 -54.97 -3.64
N GLY A 502 9.19 -54.78 -3.09
CA GLY A 502 8.73 -55.26 -1.80
C GLY A 502 7.47 -56.08 -1.94
#